data_1f2d5c34e33835edbf59b10a674ece38
#
_entry.id   1f2d5c34e33835edbf59b10a674ece38
#
_cell.length_a   1.000
_cell.length_b   1.000
_cell.length_c   1.000
_cell.angle_alpha   90.00
_cell.angle_beta   90.00
_cell.angle_gamma   90.00
#
_symmetry.space_group_name_H-M   'P 1'
#
loop_
_entity.id
_entity.type
_entity.pdbx_description
1 polymer ?
#
loop_
_entity_poly.entity_id
_entity_poly.type
_entity_poly.pdbx_seq_one_letter_code
_entity_poly.pdbx_strand_id
1 'polypeptide(L)'
;MIAAEPEITRYDTIIGDGDCGTGLKRGAESILKVLEGEISDDIVLTVDKFVNAVEATMDGTSGAIYAIFLNSLVHGLRAQDSGSATQVDAKIWGQALKSAVTALSKYTPAQVGDRTLVDALVPFCDTLASTADIKAAAKAAADGTEATKHLKASLGRSVYVGSEEEWLGKIPDPGAYGLSQFLTGVAEGL
;
A
#
# COMPACT_ATOMS: atom_id res chain seq x y z
N MET A 1 6.41 -8.80 0.02
CA MET A 1 6.16 -8.29 1.40
C MET A 1 6.65 -9.26 2.49
N ILE A 2 6.21 -10.53 2.57
CA ILE A 2 6.62 -11.48 3.64
C ILE A 2 8.14 -11.64 3.72
N ALA A 3 8.81 -11.84 2.59
CA ALA A 3 10.27 -11.95 2.53
C ALA A 3 11.00 -10.64 2.92
N ALA A 4 10.34 -9.50 2.78
CA ALA A 4 10.89 -8.19 3.13
C ALA A 4 10.66 -7.80 4.61
N GLU A 5 9.86 -8.58 5.36
CA GLU A 5 9.50 -8.28 6.75
C GLU A 5 10.71 -7.96 7.64
N PRO A 6 11.82 -8.75 7.63
CA PRO A 6 12.94 -8.44 8.52
C PRO A 6 13.57 -7.07 8.26
N GLU A 7 13.61 -6.64 7.00
CA GLU A 7 14.16 -5.34 6.63
C GLU A 7 13.20 -4.21 6.99
N ILE A 8 11.89 -4.39 6.79
CA ILE A 8 10.86 -3.43 7.20
C ILE A 8 10.92 -3.22 8.71
N THR A 9 10.96 -4.32 9.49
CA THR A 9 11.08 -4.28 10.95
C THR A 9 12.37 -3.59 11.38
N ARG A 10 13.50 -3.86 10.70
CA ARG A 10 14.77 -3.19 10.97
C ARG A 10 14.67 -1.68 10.77
N TYR A 11 14.06 -1.23 9.68
CA TYR A 11 13.86 0.21 9.45
C TYR A 11 12.98 0.82 10.52
N ASP A 12 11.86 0.17 10.82
CA ASP A 12 10.89 0.67 11.78
C ASP A 12 11.44 0.68 13.22
N THR A 13 12.31 -0.25 13.58
CA THR A 13 13.00 -0.23 14.89
C THR A 13 13.88 1.00 15.08
N ILE A 14 14.40 1.56 13.99
CA ILE A 14 15.26 2.76 14.05
C ILE A 14 14.43 4.05 14.11
N ILE A 15 13.28 4.09 13.44
CA ILE A 15 12.49 5.32 13.25
C ILE A 15 11.04 5.22 13.73
N GLY A 16 10.68 4.14 14.40
CA GLY A 16 9.33 3.86 14.89
C GLY A 16 9.35 2.99 16.13
N ASP A 17 8.37 2.12 16.27
CA ASP A 17 8.20 1.18 17.38
C ASP A 17 8.49 -0.29 17.00
N GLY A 18 8.91 -0.55 15.76
CA GLY A 18 9.41 -1.85 15.30
C GLY A 18 8.32 -2.87 14.97
N ASP A 19 7.06 -2.46 14.83
CA ASP A 19 5.94 -3.38 14.60
C ASP A 19 5.42 -3.39 13.14
N CYS A 20 5.84 -2.42 12.32
CA CYS A 20 5.37 -2.24 10.93
C CYS A 20 5.57 -3.51 10.10
N GLY A 21 6.76 -4.11 10.13
CA GLY A 21 7.07 -5.30 9.33
C GLY A 21 6.21 -6.50 9.72
N THR A 22 6.05 -6.75 11.02
CA THR A 22 5.22 -7.86 11.52
C THR A 22 3.74 -7.65 11.22
N GLY A 23 3.24 -6.42 11.31
CA GLY A 23 1.88 -6.05 10.93
C GLY A 23 1.60 -6.31 9.44
N LEU A 24 2.48 -5.83 8.56
CA LEU A 24 2.38 -6.03 7.12
C LEU A 24 2.48 -7.52 6.73
N LYS A 25 3.35 -8.28 7.39
CA LYS A 25 3.46 -9.73 7.19
C LYS A 25 2.17 -10.46 7.54
N ARG A 26 1.58 -10.16 8.71
CA ARG A 26 0.29 -10.76 9.12
C ARG A 26 -0.81 -10.48 8.08
N GLY A 27 -0.91 -9.24 7.61
CA GLY A 27 -1.86 -8.87 6.55
C GLY A 27 -1.61 -9.66 5.26
N ALA A 28 -0.36 -9.76 4.81
CA ALA A 28 -0.02 -10.51 3.60
C ALA A 28 -0.31 -12.01 3.74
N GLU A 29 0.02 -12.63 4.88
CA GLU A 29 -0.28 -14.04 5.17
C GLU A 29 -1.80 -14.29 5.21
N SER A 30 -2.59 -13.34 5.71
CA SER A 30 -4.05 -13.47 5.72
C SER A 30 -4.65 -13.41 4.32
N ILE A 31 -4.12 -12.56 3.44
CA ILE A 31 -4.52 -12.51 2.02
C ILE A 31 -4.15 -13.82 1.31
N LEU A 32 -2.96 -14.37 1.56
CA LEU A 32 -2.57 -15.67 0.98
C LEU A 32 -3.54 -16.79 1.38
N LYS A 33 -3.99 -16.83 2.64
CA LYS A 33 -4.99 -17.81 3.08
C LYS A 33 -6.33 -17.64 2.35
N VAL A 34 -6.74 -16.40 2.03
CA VAL A 34 -7.93 -16.17 1.19
C VAL A 34 -7.72 -16.74 -0.21
N LEU A 35 -6.52 -16.55 -0.79
CA LEU A 35 -6.18 -17.04 -2.13
C LEU A 35 -6.05 -18.58 -2.21
N GLU A 36 -5.77 -19.27 -1.10
CA GLU A 36 -5.80 -20.74 -1.02
C GLU A 36 -7.23 -21.31 -1.02
N GLY A 37 -8.23 -20.49 -0.75
CA GLY A 37 -9.65 -20.89 -0.73
C GLY A 37 -10.34 -20.71 -2.07
N GLU A 38 -11.67 -20.77 -2.06
CA GLU A 38 -12.48 -20.48 -3.24
C GLU A 38 -12.45 -18.99 -3.55
N ILE A 39 -11.92 -18.64 -4.73
CA ILE A 39 -11.90 -17.28 -5.27
C ILE A 39 -13.10 -17.10 -6.19
N SER A 40 -13.81 -15.99 -6.04
CA SER A 40 -14.91 -15.62 -6.91
C SER A 40 -14.38 -15.07 -8.24
N ASP A 41 -15.09 -15.37 -9.34
CA ASP A 41 -14.86 -14.70 -10.62
C ASP A 41 -15.25 -13.20 -10.57
N ASP A 42 -16.03 -12.81 -9.57
CA ASP A 42 -16.32 -11.40 -9.27
C ASP A 42 -15.17 -10.79 -8.46
N ILE A 43 -14.45 -9.86 -9.12
CA ILE A 43 -13.30 -9.17 -8.51
C ILE A 43 -13.70 -8.34 -7.28
N VAL A 44 -14.90 -7.78 -7.26
CA VAL A 44 -15.40 -6.99 -6.13
C VAL A 44 -15.54 -7.88 -4.90
N LEU A 45 -16.12 -9.08 -5.05
CA LEU A 45 -16.25 -10.05 -3.97
C LEU A 45 -14.88 -10.57 -3.51
N THR A 46 -13.96 -10.74 -4.43
CA THR A 46 -12.58 -11.17 -4.12
C THR A 46 -11.83 -10.12 -3.31
N VAL A 47 -11.86 -8.86 -3.74
CA VAL A 47 -11.21 -7.76 -3.01
C VAL A 47 -11.89 -7.52 -1.65
N ASP A 48 -13.20 -7.69 -1.55
CA ASP A 48 -13.92 -7.59 -0.27
C ASP A 48 -13.46 -8.65 0.75
N LYS A 49 -13.14 -9.87 0.30
CA LYS A 49 -12.49 -10.88 1.17
C LYS A 49 -11.11 -10.43 1.66
N PHE A 50 -10.32 -9.73 0.83
CA PHE A 50 -9.02 -9.17 1.25
C PHE A 50 -9.20 -8.06 2.29
N VAL A 51 -10.22 -7.20 2.13
CA VAL A 51 -10.58 -6.19 3.13
C VAL A 51 -10.82 -6.84 4.48
N ASN A 52 -11.72 -7.83 4.53
CA ASN A 52 -12.04 -8.53 5.77
C ASN A 52 -10.81 -9.20 6.40
N ALA A 53 -9.92 -9.78 5.59
CA ALA A 53 -8.69 -10.41 6.05
C ALA A 53 -7.71 -9.39 6.67
N VAL A 54 -7.55 -8.22 6.04
CA VAL A 54 -6.70 -7.13 6.52
C VAL A 54 -7.27 -6.54 7.81
N GLU A 55 -8.56 -6.23 7.86
CA GLU A 55 -9.22 -5.68 9.05
C GLU A 55 -9.14 -6.62 10.26
N ALA A 56 -9.16 -7.94 10.04
CA ALA A 56 -9.06 -8.92 11.11
C ALA A 56 -7.64 -9.14 11.63
N THR A 57 -6.61 -8.75 10.89
CA THR A 57 -5.23 -9.15 11.18
C THR A 57 -4.23 -8.01 11.33
N MET A 58 -4.52 -6.85 10.78
CA MET A 58 -3.65 -5.68 10.88
C MET A 58 -4.17 -4.69 11.92
N ASP A 59 -3.28 -4.28 12.80
CA ASP A 59 -3.56 -3.32 13.87
C ASP A 59 -2.94 -1.94 13.57
N GLY A 60 -3.20 -0.99 14.46
CA GLY A 60 -2.57 0.32 14.46
C GLY A 60 -2.91 1.19 13.26
N THR A 61 -2.09 2.20 13.02
CA THR A 61 -2.28 3.17 11.95
C THR A 61 -2.24 2.52 10.56
N SER A 62 -1.31 1.58 10.35
CA SER A 62 -1.19 0.87 9.08
C SER A 62 -2.45 0.06 8.77
N GLY A 63 -2.97 -0.70 9.74
CA GLY A 63 -4.22 -1.46 9.57
C GLY A 63 -5.39 -0.56 9.19
N ALA A 64 -5.56 0.57 9.89
CA ALA A 64 -6.62 1.54 9.58
C ALA A 64 -6.50 2.12 8.16
N ILE A 65 -5.29 2.52 7.74
CA ILE A 65 -5.07 3.09 6.41
C ILE A 65 -5.33 2.05 5.32
N TYR A 66 -4.83 0.82 5.45
CA TYR A 66 -5.08 -0.24 4.49
C TYR A 66 -6.56 -0.63 4.42
N ALA A 67 -7.26 -0.72 5.56
CA ALA A 67 -8.68 -1.00 5.59
C ALA A 67 -9.49 0.08 4.87
N ILE A 68 -9.25 1.37 5.16
CA ILE A 68 -9.92 2.49 4.50
C ILE A 68 -9.65 2.49 3.00
N PHE A 69 -8.37 2.29 2.60
CA PHE A 69 -7.99 2.28 1.20
C PHE A 69 -8.62 1.12 0.44
N LEU A 70 -8.56 -0.10 0.96
CA LEU A 70 -9.11 -1.29 0.31
C LEU A 70 -10.64 -1.26 0.24
N ASN A 71 -11.34 -0.80 1.30
CA ASN A 71 -12.78 -0.53 1.23
C ASN A 71 -13.13 0.47 0.12
N SER A 72 -12.34 1.55 0.02
CA SER A 72 -12.53 2.55 -1.02
C SER A 72 -12.24 1.99 -2.42
N LEU A 73 -11.30 1.06 -2.54
CA LEU A 73 -11.00 0.34 -3.79
C LEU A 73 -12.19 -0.53 -4.21
N VAL A 74 -12.80 -1.28 -3.27
CA VAL A 74 -14.03 -2.04 -3.52
C VAL A 74 -15.15 -1.15 -4.08
N HIS A 75 -15.35 0.02 -3.46
CA HIS A 75 -16.32 1.01 -3.97
C HIS A 75 -15.93 1.52 -5.37
N GLY A 76 -14.66 1.79 -5.61
CA GLY A 76 -14.14 2.21 -6.90
C GLY A 76 -14.37 1.16 -8.00
N LEU A 77 -14.14 -0.12 -7.71
CA LEU A 77 -14.41 -1.23 -8.63
C LEU A 77 -15.89 -1.38 -8.92
N ARG A 78 -16.75 -1.32 -7.90
CA ARG A 78 -18.22 -1.35 -8.09
C ARG A 78 -18.71 -0.22 -8.99
N ALA A 79 -18.14 0.96 -8.88
CA ALA A 79 -18.50 2.11 -9.71
C ALA A 79 -18.09 1.95 -11.20
N GLN A 80 -17.12 1.08 -11.50
CA GLN A 80 -16.72 0.75 -12.87
C GLN A 80 -17.56 -0.41 -13.47
N ASP A 81 -18.32 -1.12 -12.65
CA ASP A 81 -19.16 -2.21 -13.11
C ASP A 81 -20.38 -1.66 -13.86
N SER A 82 -20.36 -1.85 -15.18
CA SER A 82 -21.47 -1.44 -16.07
C SER A 82 -22.58 -2.51 -16.19
N GLY A 83 -22.54 -3.57 -15.36
CA GLY A 83 -23.50 -4.67 -15.41
C GLY A 83 -23.34 -5.62 -16.61
N SER A 84 -22.33 -5.45 -17.43
CA SER A 84 -21.88 -6.40 -18.45
C SER A 84 -20.67 -7.15 -17.93
N ALA A 85 -20.61 -8.47 -18.13
CA ALA A 85 -19.45 -9.30 -17.78
C ALA A 85 -18.23 -8.78 -18.48
N THR A 86 -17.47 -7.94 -17.80
CA THR A 86 -16.30 -7.23 -18.34
C THR A 86 -15.07 -7.74 -17.62
N GLN A 87 -14.07 -8.11 -18.39
CA GLN A 87 -12.76 -8.40 -17.82
C GLN A 87 -12.18 -7.10 -17.22
N VAL A 88 -11.75 -7.15 -15.97
CA VAL A 88 -11.14 -6.01 -15.29
C VAL A 88 -9.72 -5.84 -15.78
N ASP A 89 -9.50 -4.85 -16.63
CA ASP A 89 -8.19 -4.51 -17.18
C ASP A 89 -7.41 -3.52 -16.30
N ALA A 90 -6.16 -3.25 -16.67
CA ALA A 90 -5.29 -2.32 -15.96
C ALA A 90 -5.84 -0.89 -15.90
N LYS A 91 -6.66 -0.49 -16.87
CA LYS A 91 -7.31 0.84 -16.89
C LYS A 91 -8.39 0.94 -15.83
N ILE A 92 -9.23 -0.09 -15.71
CA ILE A 92 -10.28 -0.17 -14.68
C ILE A 92 -9.63 -0.16 -13.29
N TRP A 93 -8.59 -0.98 -13.08
CA TRP A 93 -7.80 -0.97 -11.85
C TRP A 93 -7.23 0.42 -11.54
N GLY A 94 -6.59 1.06 -12.51
CA GLY A 94 -6.01 2.40 -12.34
C GLY A 94 -7.04 3.44 -11.91
N GLN A 95 -8.24 3.43 -12.51
CA GLN A 95 -9.32 4.34 -12.15
C GLN A 95 -9.87 4.07 -10.75
N ALA A 96 -10.08 2.79 -10.40
CA ALA A 96 -10.55 2.40 -9.08
C ALA A 96 -9.54 2.76 -7.97
N LEU A 97 -8.26 2.51 -8.20
CA LEU A 97 -7.16 2.87 -7.28
C LEU A 97 -7.05 4.39 -7.09
N LYS A 98 -7.17 5.16 -8.17
CA LYS A 98 -7.17 6.63 -8.07
C LYS A 98 -8.35 7.16 -7.26
N SER A 99 -9.53 6.56 -7.44
CA SER A 99 -10.71 6.87 -6.62
C SER A 99 -10.48 6.52 -5.15
N ALA A 100 -9.83 5.40 -4.87
CA ALA A 100 -9.49 4.97 -3.51
C ALA A 100 -8.49 5.92 -2.83
N VAL A 101 -7.46 6.40 -3.53
CA VAL A 101 -6.54 7.44 -3.03
C VAL A 101 -7.30 8.73 -2.69
N THR A 102 -8.19 9.17 -3.59
CA THR A 102 -9.03 10.37 -3.35
C THR A 102 -9.95 10.20 -2.14
N ALA A 103 -10.46 9.00 -1.90
CA ALA A 103 -11.25 8.72 -0.71
C ALA A 103 -10.39 8.70 0.55
N LEU A 104 -9.21 8.06 0.51
CA LEU A 104 -8.27 7.98 1.62
C LEU A 104 -7.82 9.37 2.09
N SER A 105 -7.58 10.31 1.18
CA SER A 105 -7.15 11.68 1.52
C SER A 105 -8.16 12.47 2.38
N LYS A 106 -9.39 11.97 2.54
CA LYS A 106 -10.39 12.56 3.46
C LYS A 106 -10.18 12.12 4.92
N TYR A 107 -9.41 11.06 5.15
CA TYR A 107 -9.20 10.46 6.47
C TYR A 107 -7.78 10.66 7.00
N THR A 108 -6.85 11.05 6.16
CA THR A 108 -5.48 11.39 6.56
C THR A 108 -5.02 12.65 5.86
N PRO A 109 -4.28 13.54 6.55
CA PRO A 109 -3.66 14.71 5.93
C PRO A 109 -2.41 14.35 5.11
N ALA A 110 -1.92 13.11 5.18
CA ALA A 110 -0.68 12.67 4.55
C ALA A 110 -0.70 12.88 3.03
N GLN A 111 0.36 13.48 2.52
CA GLN A 111 0.58 13.77 1.11
C GLN A 111 1.96 13.25 0.68
N VAL A 112 2.20 13.20 -0.62
CA VAL A 112 3.55 12.93 -1.16
C VAL A 112 4.51 14.01 -0.65
N GLY A 113 5.59 13.60 -0.03
CA GLY A 113 6.57 14.47 0.62
C GLY A 113 6.53 14.43 2.15
N ASP A 114 5.53 13.80 2.76
CA ASP A 114 5.38 13.71 4.22
C ASP A 114 6.13 12.54 4.86
N ARG A 115 6.85 11.74 4.06
CA ARG A 115 7.58 10.56 4.50
C ARG A 115 6.67 9.52 5.14
N THR A 116 5.73 9.00 4.35
CA THR A 116 4.76 7.98 4.72
C THR A 116 4.56 6.97 3.59
N LEU A 117 3.75 5.93 3.81
CA LEU A 117 3.37 5.01 2.74
C LEU A 117 2.71 5.70 1.52
N VAL A 118 2.19 6.92 1.70
CA VAL A 118 1.56 7.71 0.62
C VAL A 118 2.56 8.07 -0.46
N ASP A 119 3.85 8.19 -0.10
CA ASP A 119 4.96 8.46 -1.03
C ASP A 119 5.20 7.29 -2.02
N ALA A 120 4.78 6.08 -1.69
CA ALA A 120 4.76 4.94 -2.62
C ALA A 120 3.39 4.76 -3.28
N LEU A 121 2.31 4.91 -2.52
CA LEU A 121 0.94 4.62 -2.97
C LEU A 121 0.48 5.55 -4.09
N VAL A 122 0.63 6.86 -3.91
CA VAL A 122 0.12 7.86 -4.87
C VAL A 122 0.85 7.76 -6.21
N PRO A 123 2.21 7.72 -6.27
CA PRO A 123 2.91 7.54 -7.54
C PRO A 123 2.53 6.24 -8.27
N PHE A 124 2.32 5.15 -7.55
CA PHE A 124 1.82 3.90 -8.14
C PHE A 124 0.46 4.10 -8.80
N CYS A 125 -0.51 4.61 -8.04
CA CYS A 125 -1.88 4.75 -8.52
C CYS A 125 -1.99 5.72 -9.70
N ASP A 126 -1.29 6.85 -9.65
CA ASP A 126 -1.28 7.84 -10.72
C ASP A 126 -0.60 7.31 -11.99
N THR A 127 0.50 6.58 -11.85
CA THR A 127 1.19 5.98 -13.00
C THR A 127 0.34 4.88 -13.62
N LEU A 128 -0.26 3.98 -12.83
CA LEU A 128 -1.13 2.94 -13.39
C LEU A 128 -2.35 3.53 -14.08
N ALA A 129 -2.99 4.54 -13.49
CA ALA A 129 -4.15 5.20 -14.08
C ALA A 129 -3.84 5.91 -15.40
N SER A 130 -2.63 6.44 -15.56
CA SER A 130 -2.23 7.19 -16.75
C SER A 130 -1.64 6.32 -17.85
N THR A 131 -0.95 5.22 -17.51
CA THR A 131 -0.20 4.40 -18.47
C THR A 131 -0.78 3.02 -18.70
N ALA A 132 -1.60 2.52 -17.76
CA ALA A 132 -2.04 1.11 -17.69
C ALA A 132 -0.86 0.10 -17.65
N ASP A 133 0.34 0.55 -17.25
CA ASP A 133 1.56 -0.25 -17.16
C ASP A 133 1.90 -0.50 -15.68
N ILE A 134 1.69 -1.74 -15.23
CA ILE A 134 1.92 -2.16 -13.84
C ILE A 134 3.40 -2.09 -13.46
N LYS A 135 4.32 -2.35 -14.40
CA LYS A 135 5.77 -2.32 -14.13
C LYS A 135 6.26 -0.88 -13.99
N ALA A 136 5.76 0.02 -14.82
CA ALA A 136 6.03 1.45 -14.67
C ALA A 136 5.45 1.98 -13.35
N ALA A 137 4.25 1.55 -12.95
CA ALA A 137 3.63 1.93 -11.70
C ALA A 137 4.41 1.40 -10.47
N ALA A 138 4.83 0.13 -10.49
CA ALA A 138 5.66 -0.43 -9.41
C ALA A 138 7.02 0.29 -9.29
N LYS A 139 7.62 0.66 -10.42
CA LYS A 139 8.83 1.49 -10.42
C LYS A 139 8.57 2.86 -9.79
N ALA A 140 7.47 3.52 -10.11
CA ALA A 140 7.12 4.82 -9.52
C ALA A 140 6.95 4.72 -7.99
N ALA A 141 6.35 3.62 -7.48
CA ALA A 141 6.28 3.35 -6.04
C ALA A 141 7.67 3.17 -5.41
N ALA A 142 8.55 2.44 -6.08
CA ALA A 142 9.92 2.23 -5.60
C ALA A 142 10.73 3.55 -5.59
N ASP A 143 10.62 4.36 -6.63
CA ASP A 143 11.27 5.66 -6.72
C ASP A 143 10.74 6.62 -5.62
N GLY A 144 9.43 6.64 -5.38
CA GLY A 144 8.82 7.40 -4.30
C GLY A 144 9.28 6.94 -2.92
N THR A 145 9.39 5.63 -2.72
CA THR A 145 9.95 5.06 -1.49
C THR A 145 11.40 5.49 -1.27
N GLU A 146 12.23 5.42 -2.29
CA GLU A 146 13.63 5.83 -2.20
C GLU A 146 13.77 7.32 -1.87
N ALA A 147 12.90 8.16 -2.45
CA ALA A 147 12.86 9.59 -2.17
C ALA A 147 12.60 9.89 -0.68
N THR A 148 11.84 9.03 0.03
CA THR A 148 11.55 9.22 1.46
C THR A 148 12.81 9.27 2.33
N LYS A 149 13.93 8.70 1.90
CA LYS A 149 15.22 8.80 2.62
C LYS A 149 15.65 10.24 2.86
N HIS A 150 15.32 11.14 1.94
CA HIS A 150 15.73 12.53 1.96
C HIS A 150 14.66 13.48 2.49
N LEU A 151 13.50 12.95 2.89
CA LEU A 151 12.40 13.72 3.44
C LEU A 151 12.46 13.74 4.98
N LYS A 152 12.16 14.90 5.55
CA LYS A 152 11.89 15.01 6.99
C LYS A 152 10.50 14.44 7.29
N ALA A 153 10.41 13.72 8.39
CA ALA A 153 9.12 13.22 8.85
C ALA A 153 8.26 14.39 9.35
N SER A 154 7.07 14.54 8.76
CA SER A 154 6.05 15.50 9.22
C SER A 154 4.87 14.82 9.90
N LEU A 155 4.70 13.53 9.64
CA LEU A 155 3.63 12.67 10.14
C LEU A 155 4.17 11.29 10.56
N GLY A 156 3.37 10.57 11.32
CA GLY A 156 3.70 9.20 11.73
C GLY A 156 4.65 9.12 12.91
N ARG A 157 5.13 7.90 13.21
CA ARG A 157 5.96 7.60 14.39
C ARG A 157 7.34 8.23 14.32
N SER A 158 7.92 8.34 13.16
CA SER A 158 9.25 8.90 12.93
C SER A 158 9.39 10.37 13.35
N VAL A 159 8.29 11.08 13.61
CA VAL A 159 8.29 12.44 14.18
C VAL A 159 8.74 12.43 15.65
N TYR A 160 8.59 11.31 16.35
CA TYR A 160 8.82 11.22 17.81
C TYR A 160 10.08 10.43 18.17
N VAL A 161 10.77 9.81 17.21
CA VAL A 161 11.83 8.84 17.49
C VAL A 161 13.15 9.25 16.85
N GLY A 162 14.22 9.19 17.64
CA GLY A 162 15.61 9.29 17.20
C GLY A 162 16.07 10.70 16.80
N SER A 163 17.36 10.81 16.51
CA SER A 163 17.90 12.00 15.88
C SER A 163 17.81 11.84 14.36
N GLU A 164 17.40 12.90 13.64
CA GLU A 164 17.37 12.90 12.17
C GLU A 164 18.69 12.41 11.55
N GLU A 165 19.82 12.63 12.23
CA GLU A 165 21.16 12.23 11.77
C GLU A 165 21.34 10.71 11.66
N GLU A 166 20.55 9.91 12.40
CA GLU A 166 20.63 8.45 12.39
C GLU A 166 20.02 7.85 11.13
N TRP A 167 18.96 8.45 10.59
CA TRP A 167 18.18 7.87 9.53
C TRP A 167 18.04 8.71 8.26
N LEU A 168 18.16 10.07 8.34
CA LEU A 168 18.03 10.94 7.17
C LEU A 168 19.14 10.64 6.15
N GLY A 169 18.74 10.45 4.91
CA GLY A 169 19.63 10.07 3.81
C GLY A 169 20.01 8.57 3.77
N LYS A 170 19.57 7.76 4.75
CA LYS A 170 20.00 6.36 4.89
C LYS A 170 18.84 5.37 4.83
N ILE A 171 17.74 5.68 5.47
CA ILE A 171 16.63 4.76 5.71
C ILE A 171 15.34 5.31 5.09
N PRO A 172 14.64 4.53 4.24
CA PRO A 172 13.35 4.93 3.71
C PRO A 172 12.26 4.84 4.79
N ASP A 173 11.10 5.41 4.52
CA ASP A 173 9.91 5.14 5.34
C ASP A 173 9.56 3.65 5.31
N PRO A 174 9.40 2.97 6.49
CA PRO A 174 9.13 1.54 6.54
C PRO A 174 7.81 1.15 5.86
N GLY A 175 6.77 1.99 6.01
CA GLY A 175 5.47 1.77 5.38
C GLY A 175 5.55 1.88 3.87
N ALA A 176 6.23 2.90 3.34
CA ALA A 176 6.48 3.05 1.91
C ALA A 176 7.29 1.88 1.36
N TYR A 177 8.35 1.47 2.08
CA TYR A 177 9.18 0.35 1.67
C TYR A 177 8.38 -0.96 1.61
N GLY A 178 7.63 -1.28 2.66
CA GLY A 178 6.78 -2.47 2.68
C GLY A 178 5.75 -2.49 1.55
N LEU A 179 5.08 -1.37 1.30
CA LEU A 179 4.13 -1.25 0.19
C LEU A 179 4.82 -1.41 -1.17
N SER A 180 5.95 -0.77 -1.39
CA SER A 180 6.67 -0.88 -2.67
C SER A 180 7.14 -2.32 -2.95
N GLN A 181 7.58 -3.07 -1.91
CA GLN A 181 7.92 -4.49 -2.04
C GLN A 181 6.71 -5.35 -2.42
N PHE A 182 5.53 -5.04 -1.88
CA PHE A 182 4.30 -5.71 -2.29
C PHE A 182 3.96 -5.43 -3.75
N LEU A 183 3.97 -4.17 -4.15
CA LEU A 183 3.62 -3.74 -5.51
C LEU A 183 4.61 -4.26 -6.55
N THR A 184 5.88 -4.33 -6.21
CA THR A 184 6.92 -4.96 -7.07
C THR A 184 6.62 -6.44 -7.26
N GLY A 185 6.31 -7.18 -6.17
CA GLY A 185 5.95 -8.60 -6.27
C GLY A 185 4.70 -8.84 -7.12
N VAL A 186 3.69 -7.96 -7.04
CA VAL A 186 2.51 -8.04 -7.93
C VAL A 186 2.92 -7.83 -9.39
N ALA A 187 3.77 -6.85 -9.69
CA ALA A 187 4.20 -6.55 -11.06
C ALA A 187 5.12 -7.63 -11.66
N GLU A 188 5.83 -8.39 -10.83
CA GLU A 188 6.67 -9.52 -11.24
C GLU A 188 5.85 -10.79 -11.49
N GLY A 189 4.70 -10.94 -10.82
CA GLY A 189 3.82 -12.09 -10.94
C GLY A 189 2.85 -12.05 -12.14
N LEU A 190 2.74 -10.90 -12.82
CA LEU A 190 1.91 -10.66 -14.00
C LEU A 190 2.74 -10.62 -15.28
#